data_67da0382c581396653070efb0ec5a92c
#
_entry.id   67da0382c581396653070efb0ec5a92c
#
_cell.length_a   1.000
_cell.length_b   1.000
_cell.length_c   1.000
_cell.angle_alpha   90.00
_cell.angle_beta   90.00
_cell.angle_gamma   90.00
#
_symmetry.space_group_name_H-M   'P 1'
#
loop_
_entity.id
_entity.type
_entity.pdbx_description
1 polymer ?
#
loop_
_entity_poly.entity_id
_entity_poly.type
_entity_poly.pdbx_seq_one_letter_code
_entity_poly.pdbx_strand_id
1 'polypeptide(L)'
;MGLFRRRPKLSPADRPPLVAGERVLAWAAAGGCAEGTVLVATNLGLWLPRRGERLGWHDILRAVWSGQELVVTAAEPVVERDDYLVVADRPTETYPLLDPGELPHQVRERVTRSVAFTEAHPVPGGAGRVVARRVPGVDGLTWTVRYEPGTPVDDPAVRAETERLVAAARAAITAPEA
;
A
#
# COMPACT_ATOMS: atom_id res chain seq x y z
N MET A 1 0.42 5.57 -39.10
CA MET A 1 1.49 6.33 -38.44
C MET A 1 0.96 6.82 -37.10
N GLY A 2 1.27 6.07 -36.02
CA GLY A 2 0.83 6.43 -34.67
C GLY A 2 1.72 7.57 -34.16
N LEU A 3 1.15 8.76 -34.01
CA LEU A 3 1.76 9.85 -33.27
C LEU A 3 1.89 9.43 -31.81
N PHE A 4 3.07 9.02 -31.39
CA PHE A 4 3.42 8.92 -29.97
C PHE A 4 3.28 10.34 -29.37
N ARG A 5 2.13 10.65 -28.80
CA ARG A 5 1.95 11.85 -27.99
C ARG A 5 2.90 11.72 -26.80
N ARG A 6 4.03 12.41 -26.87
CA ARG A 6 4.94 12.54 -25.74
C ARG A 6 4.12 13.13 -24.60
N ARG A 7 3.95 12.37 -23.55
CA ARG A 7 3.27 12.84 -22.34
C ARG A 7 3.94 14.12 -21.85
N PRO A 8 3.19 15.16 -21.48
CA PRO A 8 3.78 16.36 -20.91
C PRO A 8 4.58 15.97 -19.65
N LYS A 9 5.69 16.62 -19.43
CA LYS A 9 6.50 16.43 -18.21
C LYS A 9 5.71 16.99 -17.03
N LEU A 10 5.82 16.33 -15.87
CA LEU A 10 5.29 16.85 -14.62
C LEU A 10 5.85 18.25 -14.38
N SER A 11 4.94 19.22 -14.13
CA SER A 11 5.34 20.61 -13.84
C SER A 11 6.24 20.64 -12.60
N PRO A 12 7.27 21.50 -12.58
CA PRO A 12 8.07 21.72 -11.36
C PRO A 12 7.22 22.10 -10.13
N ALA A 13 6.12 22.83 -10.33
CA ALA A 13 5.21 23.25 -9.27
C ALA A 13 4.40 22.05 -8.68
N ASP A 14 4.16 21.02 -9.50
CA ASP A 14 3.41 19.82 -9.08
C ASP A 14 4.33 18.69 -8.58
N ARG A 15 5.64 18.92 -8.62
CA ARG A 15 6.61 17.92 -8.24
C ARG A 15 6.72 17.84 -6.72
N PRO A 16 6.46 16.64 -6.10
CA PRO A 16 6.61 16.48 -4.67
C PRO A 16 8.08 16.59 -4.24
N PRO A 17 8.36 16.82 -2.94
CA PRO A 17 9.71 16.87 -2.39
C PRO A 17 10.35 15.47 -2.36
N LEU A 18 10.93 15.07 -3.49
CA LEU A 18 11.55 13.76 -3.65
C LEU A 18 12.84 13.67 -2.82
N VAL A 19 13.04 12.51 -2.18
CA VAL A 19 14.28 12.21 -1.48
C VAL A 19 15.38 11.67 -2.42
N ALA A 20 16.61 11.59 -1.95
CA ALA A 20 17.71 11.03 -2.72
C ALA A 20 17.39 9.61 -3.22
N GLY A 21 17.59 9.34 -4.50
CA GLY A 21 17.27 8.06 -5.14
C GLY A 21 15.78 7.85 -5.48
N GLU A 22 14.91 8.76 -5.09
CA GLU A 22 13.50 8.71 -5.48
C GLU A 22 13.29 9.27 -6.89
N ARG A 23 12.54 8.54 -7.72
CA ARG A 23 12.26 8.94 -9.09
C ARG A 23 10.78 8.77 -9.43
N VAL A 24 10.24 9.70 -10.20
CA VAL A 24 8.88 9.64 -10.72
C VAL A 24 8.77 8.52 -11.76
N LEU A 25 7.78 7.67 -11.62
CA LEU A 25 7.44 6.59 -12.55
C LEU A 25 6.25 6.97 -13.44
N ALA A 26 5.22 7.55 -12.83
CA ALA A 26 4.02 8.01 -13.51
C ALA A 26 3.33 9.10 -12.68
N TRP A 27 2.48 9.89 -13.33
CA TRP A 27 1.64 10.88 -12.66
C TRP A 27 0.34 11.10 -13.42
N ALA A 28 -0.67 11.60 -12.75
CA ALA A 28 -1.94 12.00 -13.35
C ALA A 28 -2.56 13.16 -12.59
N ALA A 29 -3.26 14.03 -13.32
CA ALA A 29 -4.06 15.08 -12.71
C ALA A 29 -5.36 14.50 -12.13
N ALA A 30 -5.70 14.91 -10.90
CA ALA A 30 -6.98 14.58 -10.29
C ALA A 30 -8.08 15.53 -10.79
N GLY A 31 -9.20 14.96 -11.22
CA GLY A 31 -10.39 15.72 -11.58
C GLY A 31 -11.15 16.19 -10.33
N GLY A 32 -11.93 17.27 -10.48
CA GLY A 32 -12.81 17.76 -9.39
C GLY A 32 -12.13 18.47 -8.24
N CYS A 33 -10.80 18.60 -8.26
CA CYS A 33 -10.02 19.36 -7.29
C CYS A 33 -9.56 20.70 -7.89
N ALA A 34 -9.12 21.62 -7.04
CA ALA A 34 -8.51 22.88 -7.50
C ALA A 34 -7.34 22.59 -8.46
N GLU A 35 -7.08 23.53 -9.38
CA GLU A 35 -5.96 23.43 -10.34
C GLU A 35 -4.66 23.04 -9.62
N GLY A 36 -3.84 22.17 -10.23
CA GLY A 36 -2.55 21.75 -9.69
C GLY A 36 -2.58 20.54 -8.77
N THR A 37 -3.68 19.80 -8.72
CA THR A 37 -3.77 18.59 -7.89
C THR A 37 -3.37 17.38 -8.70
N VAL A 38 -2.22 16.79 -8.38
CA VAL A 38 -1.68 15.61 -9.09
C VAL A 38 -1.43 14.46 -8.14
N LEU A 39 -1.56 13.24 -8.65
CA LEU A 39 -1.04 12.03 -8.03
C LEU A 39 0.29 11.69 -8.69
N VAL A 40 1.30 11.35 -7.90
CA VAL A 40 2.63 11.00 -8.42
C VAL A 40 3.08 9.67 -7.84
N ALA A 41 3.23 8.68 -8.70
CA ALA A 41 3.82 7.39 -8.37
C ALA A 41 5.34 7.45 -8.51
N THR A 42 6.05 7.04 -7.48
CA THR A 42 7.52 6.96 -7.46
C THR A 42 7.97 5.51 -7.22
N ASN A 43 9.27 5.27 -7.30
CA ASN A 43 9.82 3.98 -6.90
C ASN A 43 9.66 3.66 -5.40
N LEU A 44 9.38 4.66 -4.55
CA LEU A 44 9.27 4.50 -3.10
C LEU A 44 7.83 4.57 -2.56
N GLY A 45 6.89 5.14 -3.30
CA GLY A 45 5.50 5.26 -2.86
C GLY A 45 4.65 6.13 -3.77
N LEU A 46 3.46 6.45 -3.27
CA LEU A 46 2.46 7.25 -3.94
C LEU A 46 2.27 8.58 -3.21
N TRP A 47 2.48 9.68 -3.91
CA TRP A 47 2.14 11.02 -3.46
C TRP A 47 0.69 11.31 -3.86
N LEU A 48 -0.11 11.57 -2.86
CA LEU A 48 -1.53 11.89 -3.01
C LEU A 48 -1.76 13.39 -2.83
N PRO A 49 -2.76 13.96 -3.54
CA PRO A 49 -3.15 15.34 -3.36
C PRO A 49 -3.41 15.67 -1.89
N ARG A 50 -2.98 16.86 -1.46
CA ARG A 50 -3.20 17.39 -0.10
C ARG A 50 -2.52 16.61 1.04
N ARG A 51 -1.77 15.56 0.74
CA ARG A 51 -0.89 14.93 1.71
C ARG A 51 0.50 15.54 1.58
N GLY A 52 1.05 16.03 2.67
CA GLY A 52 2.41 16.55 2.73
C GLY A 52 3.48 15.46 2.74
N GLU A 53 3.07 14.19 2.70
CA GLU A 53 3.92 13.02 2.82
C GLU A 53 3.58 11.95 1.77
N ARG A 54 4.57 11.12 1.46
CA ARG A 54 4.43 9.97 0.58
C ARG A 54 3.80 8.80 1.32
N LEU A 55 2.79 8.19 0.72
CA LEU A 55 2.25 6.90 1.16
C LEU A 55 3.13 5.77 0.61
N GLY A 56 3.78 5.00 1.47
CA GLY A 56 4.59 3.87 1.08
C GLY A 56 3.78 2.79 0.36
N TRP A 57 4.37 2.08 -0.60
CA TRP A 57 3.67 0.98 -1.29
C TRP A 57 3.22 -0.12 -0.33
N HIS A 58 3.97 -0.33 0.74
CA HIS A 58 3.66 -1.27 1.81
C HIS A 58 2.54 -0.80 2.75
N ASP A 59 2.19 0.48 2.75
CA ASP A 59 1.10 1.05 3.54
C ASP A 59 -0.23 1.08 2.79
N ILE A 60 -0.25 0.67 1.53
CA ILE A 60 -1.48 0.59 0.74
C ILE A 60 -2.08 -0.80 0.88
N LEU A 61 -3.22 -0.90 1.58
CA LEU A 61 -3.95 -2.15 1.76
C LEU A 61 -4.72 -2.54 0.51
N ARG A 62 -5.27 -1.54 -0.18
CA ARG A 62 -6.06 -1.73 -1.38
C ARG A 62 -5.91 -0.55 -2.33
N ALA A 63 -5.74 -0.83 -3.61
CA ALA A 63 -5.82 0.15 -4.67
C ALA A 63 -6.63 -0.43 -5.83
N VAL A 64 -7.68 0.26 -6.24
CA VAL A 64 -8.61 -0.19 -7.29
C VAL A 64 -8.74 0.89 -8.34
N TRP A 65 -8.63 0.51 -9.60
CA TRP A 65 -8.88 1.36 -10.75
C TRP A 65 -10.19 0.95 -11.43
N SER A 66 -11.16 1.87 -11.52
CA SER A 66 -12.47 1.64 -12.13
C SER A 66 -12.50 1.93 -13.64
N GLY A 67 -11.43 2.49 -14.18
CA GLY A 67 -11.39 3.07 -15.53
C GLY A 67 -11.54 4.60 -15.53
N GLN A 68 -12.01 5.19 -14.43
CA GLN A 68 -12.19 6.63 -14.24
C GLN A 68 -11.63 7.14 -12.92
N GLU A 69 -11.68 6.32 -11.87
CA GLU A 69 -11.29 6.69 -10.52
C GLU A 69 -10.28 5.70 -9.95
N LEU A 70 -9.26 6.24 -9.29
CA LEU A 70 -8.35 5.49 -8.45
C LEU A 70 -8.82 5.56 -7.00
N VAL A 71 -9.18 4.40 -6.44
CA VAL A 71 -9.64 4.25 -5.07
C VAL A 71 -8.53 3.66 -4.23
N VAL A 72 -8.12 4.35 -3.18
CA VAL A 72 -6.99 3.95 -2.32
C VAL A 72 -7.44 3.81 -0.88
N THR A 73 -7.11 2.67 -0.26
CA THR A 73 -7.27 2.43 1.18
C THR A 73 -5.90 2.20 1.79
N ALA A 74 -5.49 3.09 2.67
CA ALA A 74 -4.22 3.01 3.38
C ALA A 74 -4.36 2.27 4.71
N ALA A 75 -3.24 1.72 5.19
CA ALA A 75 -3.14 1.14 6.52
C ALA A 75 -3.09 2.23 7.59
N GLU A 76 -3.74 1.98 8.71
CA GLU A 76 -3.59 2.74 9.94
C GLU A 76 -2.97 1.83 11.01
N PRO A 77 -1.80 2.15 11.56
CA PRO A 77 -1.24 1.44 12.68
C PRO A 77 -2.17 1.49 13.90
N VAL A 78 -2.50 0.33 14.47
CA VAL A 78 -3.37 0.22 15.64
C VAL A 78 -2.56 -0.15 16.88
N VAL A 79 -1.80 -1.24 16.80
CA VAL A 79 -0.97 -1.69 17.90
C VAL A 79 0.28 -2.40 17.37
N GLU A 80 1.43 -2.07 17.93
CA GLU A 80 2.69 -2.75 17.66
C GLU A 80 2.84 -3.95 18.59
N ARG A 81 3.26 -5.08 18.03
CA ARG A 81 3.61 -6.31 18.73
C ARG A 81 5.06 -6.65 18.40
N ASP A 82 5.67 -7.55 19.14
CA ASP A 82 7.11 -7.88 19.00
C ASP A 82 7.48 -8.31 17.57
N ASP A 83 6.61 -9.06 16.90
CA ASP A 83 6.88 -9.67 15.60
C ASP A 83 6.00 -9.14 14.45
N TYR A 84 5.01 -8.32 14.74
CA TYR A 84 4.07 -7.79 13.72
C TYR A 84 3.36 -6.53 14.18
N LEU A 85 2.86 -5.77 13.22
CA LEU A 85 2.03 -4.59 13.43
C LEU A 85 0.57 -4.93 13.14
N VAL A 86 -0.34 -4.64 14.06
CA VAL A 86 -1.78 -4.69 13.78
C VAL A 86 -2.18 -3.41 13.07
N VAL A 87 -2.86 -3.56 11.94
CA VAL A 87 -3.31 -2.44 11.12
C VAL A 87 -4.82 -2.50 10.89
N ALA A 88 -5.43 -1.34 10.75
CA ALA A 88 -6.82 -1.16 10.32
C ALA A 88 -6.88 -0.41 8.98
N ASP A 89 -8.06 -0.36 8.38
CA ASP A 89 -8.29 0.44 7.19
C ASP A 89 -8.48 1.90 7.57
N ARG A 90 -7.71 2.81 6.96
CA ARG A 90 -8.06 4.22 6.94
C ARG A 90 -9.30 4.44 6.06
N PRO A 91 -10.01 5.55 6.24
CA PRO A 91 -11.06 5.95 5.30
C PRO A 91 -10.55 5.90 3.87
N THR A 92 -11.34 5.30 3.00
CA THR A 92 -11.01 5.16 1.59
C THR A 92 -11.02 6.51 0.90
N GLU A 93 -10.00 6.79 0.11
CA GLU A 93 -9.88 8.01 -0.68
C GLU A 93 -10.09 7.70 -2.17
N THR A 94 -10.88 8.52 -2.85
CA THR A 94 -11.23 8.34 -4.27
C THR A 94 -10.75 9.53 -5.08
N TYR A 95 -10.03 9.24 -6.15
CA TYR A 95 -9.43 10.24 -7.03
C TYR A 95 -9.87 10.02 -8.47
N PRO A 96 -10.80 10.83 -9.01
CA PRO A 96 -11.08 10.86 -10.44
C PRO A 96 -9.81 11.29 -11.19
N LEU A 97 -9.42 10.60 -12.25
CA LEU A 97 -8.24 10.93 -13.04
C LEU A 97 -8.63 11.41 -14.44
N LEU A 98 -8.12 12.59 -14.83
CA LEU A 98 -8.43 13.19 -16.13
C LEU A 98 -7.67 12.54 -17.29
N ASP A 99 -6.40 12.23 -17.08
CA ASP A 99 -5.53 11.51 -18.02
C ASP A 99 -4.67 10.52 -17.25
N PRO A 100 -5.23 9.33 -16.95
CA PRO A 100 -4.60 8.38 -16.03
C PRO A 100 -3.26 7.83 -16.53
N GLY A 101 -3.09 7.68 -17.85
CA GLY A 101 -1.91 7.08 -18.46
C GLY A 101 -1.44 5.81 -17.75
N GLU A 102 -0.16 5.76 -17.39
CA GLU A 102 0.45 4.61 -16.71
C GLU A 102 0.25 4.60 -15.18
N LEU A 103 -0.34 5.64 -14.59
CA LEU A 103 -0.43 5.75 -13.14
C LEU A 103 -1.16 4.58 -12.48
N PRO A 104 -2.37 4.15 -12.92
CA PRO A 104 -3.08 3.02 -12.32
C PRO A 104 -2.29 1.71 -12.44
N HIS A 105 -1.62 1.50 -13.57
CA HIS A 105 -0.78 0.33 -13.79
C HIS A 105 0.39 0.31 -12.81
N GLN A 106 1.13 1.42 -12.66
CA GLN A 106 2.24 1.54 -11.73
C GLN A 106 1.79 1.33 -10.29
N VAL A 107 0.66 1.91 -9.88
CA VAL A 107 0.11 1.72 -8.53
C VAL A 107 -0.17 0.24 -8.27
N ARG A 108 -0.90 -0.43 -9.18
CA ARG A 108 -1.20 -1.85 -9.05
C ARG A 108 0.05 -2.71 -8.95
N GLU A 109 0.98 -2.51 -9.88
CA GLU A 109 2.24 -3.26 -9.93
C GLU A 109 3.05 -3.11 -8.64
N ARG A 110 3.21 -1.88 -8.14
CA ARG A 110 4.01 -1.60 -6.96
C ARG A 110 3.37 -2.12 -5.68
N VAL A 111 2.06 -1.96 -5.51
CA VAL A 111 1.35 -2.53 -4.36
C VAL A 111 1.47 -4.05 -4.37
N THR A 112 1.24 -4.70 -5.52
CA THR A 112 1.37 -6.15 -5.65
C THR A 112 2.79 -6.64 -5.34
N ARG A 113 3.82 -5.98 -5.86
CA ARG A 113 5.22 -6.33 -5.60
C ARG A 113 5.65 -6.12 -4.15
N SER A 114 4.99 -5.24 -3.42
CA SER A 114 5.27 -5.05 -2.00
C SER A 114 4.89 -6.27 -1.17
N VAL A 115 3.88 -7.03 -1.60
CA VAL A 115 3.41 -8.24 -0.90
C VAL A 115 4.35 -9.41 -1.21
N ALA A 116 4.97 -9.96 -0.17
CA ALA A 116 5.78 -11.18 -0.24
C ALA A 116 4.99 -12.43 0.17
N PHE A 117 4.06 -12.26 1.11
CA PHE A 117 3.23 -13.34 1.64
C PHE A 117 1.89 -12.78 2.09
N THR A 118 0.82 -13.57 1.94
CA THR A 118 -0.51 -13.23 2.49
C THR A 118 -1.28 -14.51 2.80
N GLU A 119 -1.85 -14.56 3.98
CA GLU A 119 -2.68 -15.67 4.43
C GLU A 119 -3.87 -15.16 5.25
N ALA A 120 -5.07 -15.62 4.92
CA ALA A 120 -6.24 -15.43 5.76
C ALA A 120 -6.24 -16.49 6.86
N HIS A 121 -6.58 -16.10 8.08
CA HIS A 121 -6.63 -17.02 9.21
C HIS A 121 -7.88 -16.81 10.07
N PRO A 122 -8.55 -17.88 10.47
CA PRO A 122 -9.58 -17.81 11.50
C PRO A 122 -8.94 -17.59 12.87
N VAL A 123 -9.62 -16.81 13.70
CA VAL A 123 -9.29 -16.64 15.12
C VAL A 123 -10.54 -16.79 15.97
N PRO A 124 -10.44 -17.03 17.28
CA PRO A 124 -11.62 -17.08 18.14
C PRO A 124 -12.47 -15.81 18.02
N GLY A 125 -13.74 -15.98 17.64
CA GLY A 125 -14.68 -14.87 17.50
C GLY A 125 -14.49 -13.98 16.26
N GLY A 126 -13.70 -14.39 15.26
CA GLY A 126 -13.50 -13.60 14.05
C GLY A 126 -12.49 -14.20 13.08
N ALA A 127 -11.92 -13.33 12.27
CA ALA A 127 -10.88 -13.69 11.30
C ALA A 127 -9.89 -12.53 11.11
N GLY A 128 -8.77 -12.85 10.48
CA GLY A 128 -7.74 -11.88 10.14
C GLY A 128 -6.99 -12.28 8.87
N ARG A 129 -6.04 -11.45 8.52
CA ARG A 129 -5.11 -11.68 7.41
C ARG A 129 -3.71 -11.28 7.84
N VAL A 130 -2.79 -12.23 7.75
CA VAL A 130 -1.36 -11.99 7.92
C VAL A 130 -0.77 -11.61 6.57
N VAL A 131 0.02 -10.56 6.54
CA VAL A 131 0.69 -10.09 5.32
C VAL A 131 2.14 -9.75 5.64
N ALA A 132 3.07 -10.31 4.87
CA ALA A 132 4.47 -9.88 4.88
C ALA A 132 4.74 -9.00 3.67
N ARG A 133 5.41 -7.88 3.90
CA ARG A 133 5.69 -6.88 2.86
C ARG A 133 7.16 -6.51 2.78
N ARG A 134 7.59 -6.21 1.57
CA ARG A 134 8.88 -5.60 1.29
C ARG A 134 8.77 -4.10 1.45
N VAL A 135 9.61 -3.53 2.29
CA VAL A 135 9.70 -2.08 2.53
C VAL A 135 11.03 -1.60 1.93
N PRO A 136 11.02 -0.61 1.03
CA PRO A 136 12.25 -0.08 0.46
C PRO A 136 13.20 0.43 1.54
N GLY A 137 14.45 -0.02 1.52
CA GLY A 137 15.47 0.38 2.49
C GLY A 137 15.42 -0.36 3.84
N VAL A 138 14.54 -1.35 3.99
CA VAL A 138 14.46 -2.22 5.16
C VAL A 138 14.84 -3.64 4.76
N ASP A 139 15.82 -4.21 5.45
CA ASP A 139 16.21 -5.60 5.23
C ASP A 139 15.15 -6.56 5.79
N GLY A 140 14.85 -7.61 5.05
CA GLY A 140 13.85 -8.59 5.42
C GLY A 140 12.42 -8.17 5.09
N LEU A 141 11.47 -8.73 5.82
CA LEU A 141 10.04 -8.49 5.60
C LEU A 141 9.41 -7.84 6.83
N THR A 142 8.53 -6.89 6.58
CA THR A 142 7.67 -6.29 7.61
C THR A 142 6.35 -7.06 7.66
N TRP A 143 5.95 -7.46 8.85
CA TRP A 143 4.76 -8.27 9.07
C TRP A 143 3.62 -7.42 9.62
N THR A 144 2.45 -7.54 9.00
CA THR A 144 1.24 -6.86 9.43
C THR A 144 0.09 -7.84 9.56
N VAL A 145 -0.81 -7.56 10.49
CA VAL A 145 -2.05 -8.32 10.68
C VAL A 145 -3.22 -7.36 10.63
N ARG A 146 -4.19 -7.68 9.80
CA ARG A 146 -5.44 -6.95 9.67
C ARG A 146 -6.57 -7.87 10.06
N TYR A 147 -7.33 -7.50 11.08
CA TYR A 147 -8.49 -8.26 11.51
C TYR A 147 -9.76 -7.79 10.80
N GLU A 148 -10.71 -8.70 10.65
CA GLU A 148 -12.05 -8.36 10.21
C GLU A 148 -12.80 -7.56 11.27
N PRO A 149 -13.73 -6.67 10.87
CA PRO A 149 -14.55 -5.91 11.81
C PRO A 149 -15.25 -6.80 12.81
N GLY A 150 -15.22 -6.42 14.08
CA GLY A 150 -15.84 -7.19 15.17
C GLY A 150 -14.97 -8.28 15.78
N THR A 151 -13.79 -8.56 15.22
CA THR A 151 -12.85 -9.51 15.84
C THR A 151 -12.32 -8.92 17.16
N PRO A 152 -12.35 -9.70 18.27
CA PRO A 152 -11.90 -9.22 19.59
C PRO A 152 -10.37 -9.22 19.68
N VAL A 153 -9.74 -8.21 19.10
CA VAL A 153 -8.27 -8.12 18.90
C VAL A 153 -7.44 -8.12 20.20
N ASP A 154 -8.04 -7.75 21.32
CA ASP A 154 -7.40 -7.72 22.63
C ASP A 154 -7.61 -9.02 23.42
N ASP A 155 -8.38 -9.98 22.88
CA ASP A 155 -8.57 -11.29 23.51
C ASP A 155 -7.25 -12.07 23.49
N PRO A 156 -6.76 -12.58 24.64
CA PRO A 156 -5.53 -13.36 24.71
C PRO A 156 -5.49 -14.58 23.77
N ALA A 157 -6.64 -15.23 23.53
CA ALA A 157 -6.72 -16.40 22.65
C ALA A 157 -6.55 -15.97 21.17
N VAL A 158 -7.13 -14.84 20.77
CA VAL A 158 -6.92 -14.24 19.42
C VAL A 158 -5.46 -13.89 19.21
N ARG A 159 -4.87 -13.25 20.21
CA ARG A 159 -3.46 -12.86 20.18
C ARG A 159 -2.54 -14.08 20.06
N ALA A 160 -2.71 -15.08 20.93
CA ALA A 160 -1.89 -16.29 20.92
C ALA A 160 -1.96 -17.05 19.58
N GLU A 161 -3.16 -17.17 18.99
CA GLU A 161 -3.34 -17.82 17.69
C GLU A 161 -2.66 -17.03 16.57
N THR A 162 -2.77 -15.70 16.58
CA THR A 162 -2.09 -14.84 15.58
C THR A 162 -0.58 -14.92 15.72
N GLU A 163 -0.03 -14.88 16.93
CA GLU A 163 1.42 -15.02 17.18
C GLU A 163 1.94 -16.37 16.65
N ARG A 164 1.20 -17.45 16.90
CA ARG A 164 1.54 -18.79 16.39
C ARG A 164 1.59 -18.81 14.86
N LEU A 165 0.62 -18.21 14.19
CA LEU A 165 0.52 -18.18 12.73
C LEU A 165 1.61 -17.29 12.11
N VAL A 166 1.88 -16.12 12.68
CA VAL A 166 2.96 -15.25 12.22
C VAL A 166 4.31 -15.97 12.35
N ALA A 167 4.56 -16.62 13.49
CA ALA A 167 5.80 -17.38 13.71
C ALA A 167 5.95 -18.53 12.69
N ALA A 168 4.88 -19.29 12.43
CA ALA A 168 4.89 -20.36 11.44
C ALA A 168 5.15 -19.83 10.01
N ALA A 169 4.50 -18.75 9.62
CA ALA A 169 4.69 -18.13 8.32
C ALA A 169 6.14 -17.58 8.12
N ARG A 170 6.70 -16.96 9.16
CA ARG A 170 8.10 -16.50 9.16
C ARG A 170 9.06 -17.66 8.99
N ALA A 171 8.86 -18.75 9.72
CA ALA A 171 9.70 -19.93 9.62
C ALA A 171 9.63 -20.57 8.22
N ALA A 172 8.45 -20.64 7.62
CA ALA A 172 8.25 -21.21 6.28
C ALA A 172 8.96 -20.40 5.18
N ILE A 173 8.98 -19.07 5.29
CA ILE A 173 9.66 -18.19 4.30
C ILE A 173 11.18 -18.21 4.48
N THR A 174 11.68 -18.45 5.70
CA THR A 174 13.12 -18.46 6.00
C THR A 174 13.75 -19.82 5.74
N ALA A 175 12.94 -20.89 5.60
CA ALA A 175 13.47 -22.22 5.31
C ALA A 175 14.14 -22.23 3.91
N PRO A 176 15.41 -22.66 3.78
CA PRO A 176 16.02 -22.83 2.48
C PRO A 176 15.25 -23.90 1.70
N GLU A 177 15.04 -23.65 0.40
CA GLU A 177 14.51 -24.68 -0.50
C GLU A 177 15.48 -25.88 -0.46
N ALA A 178 14.95 -27.04 -0.08
CA ALA A 178 15.70 -28.29 0.02
C ALA A 178 15.88 -28.94 -1.36
#